data_901ebaff916805c91de8f987c56c9401
#
_entry.id   901ebaff916805c91de8f987c56c9401
#
_cell.length_a   1.000
_cell.length_b   1.000
_cell.length_c   1.000
_cell.angle_alpha   90.00
_cell.angle_beta   90.00
_cell.angle_gamma   90.00
#
_symmetry.space_group_name_H-M   'P 1'
#
loop_
_entity.id
_entity.type
_entity.pdbx_description
1 polymer ?
#
loop_
_entity_poly.entity_id
_entity_poly.type
_entity_poly.pdbx_seq_one_letter_code
_entity_poly.pdbx_strand_id
1 'polypeptide(L)'
;MAFFVATKGGYNNESHNHNDAGTFSLYLNTTPIFIDAGVGTYTRQTFSSERYSIWTMQSNYHNLPMVNGVPQQFGSEFRATDVHFDPRRMYFSANIATAYPAEANVKKMGPFVPVGKELPENRRFVLFGQGG
;
A
#
# COMPACT_ATOMS: atom_id res chain seq x y z
N MET A 1 8.57 3.00 24.70
CA MET A 1 8.55 3.29 23.25
C MET A 1 7.48 2.42 22.62
N ALA A 2 6.49 3.02 21.98
CA ALA A 2 5.40 2.31 21.32
C ALA A 2 5.32 2.70 19.85
N PHE A 3 5.26 1.69 18.96
CA PHE A 3 4.95 1.89 17.54
C PHE A 3 3.45 1.63 17.33
N PHE A 4 2.83 2.51 16.54
CA PHE A 4 1.51 2.30 15.99
C PHE A 4 1.63 2.24 14.47
N VAL A 5 1.07 1.18 13.89
CA VAL A 5 1.05 0.96 12.44
C VAL A 5 -0.38 0.74 12.00
N ALA A 6 -0.82 1.51 11.03
CA ALA A 6 -2.06 1.25 10.29
C ALA A 6 -1.69 0.82 8.88
N THR A 7 -2.33 -0.22 8.38
CA THR A 7 -2.13 -0.70 7.02
C THR A 7 -3.43 -1.31 6.49
N LYS A 8 -3.57 -1.38 5.18
CA LYS A 8 -4.75 -1.98 4.54
C LYS A 8 -4.35 -2.91 3.39
N GLY A 9 -5.17 -3.91 3.16
CA GLY A 9 -5.22 -4.65 1.90
C GLY A 9 -6.15 -3.92 0.91
N GLY A 10 -7.29 -4.52 0.58
CA GLY A 10 -8.33 -3.90 -0.22
C GLY A 10 -8.09 -3.97 -1.72
N TYR A 11 -8.82 -3.15 -2.46
CA TYR A 11 -8.78 -3.08 -3.91
C TYR A 11 -9.01 -1.65 -4.39
N ASN A 12 -8.51 -1.34 -5.59
CA ASN A 12 -8.50 0.03 -6.11
C ASN A 12 -9.81 0.42 -6.83
N ASN A 13 -10.95 0.06 -6.24
CA ASN A 13 -12.29 0.48 -6.67
C ASN A 13 -13.28 0.48 -5.49
N GLU A 14 -12.80 0.82 -4.30
CA GLU A 14 -13.61 0.97 -3.11
C GLU A 14 -14.42 2.28 -3.16
N SER A 15 -15.40 2.43 -2.27
CA SER A 15 -16.06 3.71 -2.07
C SER A 15 -15.03 4.75 -1.61
N HIS A 16 -15.04 5.95 -2.19
CA HIS A 16 -14.04 7.00 -1.94
C HIS A 16 -12.58 6.55 -2.20
N ASN A 17 -12.38 5.70 -3.19
CA ASN A 17 -11.13 5.03 -3.47
C ASN A 17 -9.94 5.96 -3.72
N HIS A 18 -8.77 5.52 -3.23
CA HIS A 18 -7.45 5.90 -3.70
C HIS A 18 -6.78 4.65 -4.29
N ASN A 19 -5.80 4.81 -5.18
CA ASN A 19 -5.00 3.68 -5.65
C ASN A 19 -3.90 3.39 -4.61
N ASP A 20 -4.29 2.75 -3.51
CA ASP A 20 -3.48 2.66 -2.29
C ASP A 20 -3.50 1.27 -1.63
N ALA A 21 -3.78 0.22 -2.40
CA ALA A 21 -3.75 -1.15 -1.90
C ALA A 21 -2.37 -1.50 -1.31
N GLY A 22 -2.32 -1.82 -0.02
CA GLY A 22 -1.09 -2.12 0.71
C GLY A 22 -0.41 -0.92 1.36
N THR A 23 -1.00 0.27 1.32
CA THR A 23 -0.45 1.46 1.99
C THR A 23 -0.37 1.27 3.51
N PHE A 24 0.52 2.03 4.14
CA PHE A 24 0.66 2.04 5.59
C PHE A 24 0.92 3.44 6.15
N SER A 25 0.64 3.61 7.43
CA SER A 25 1.07 4.75 8.23
C SER A 25 1.80 4.26 9.47
N LEU A 26 2.81 4.99 9.91
CA LEU A 26 3.64 4.63 11.06
C LEU A 26 3.76 5.81 12.00
N TYR A 27 3.52 5.55 13.27
CA TYR A 27 3.73 6.50 14.36
C TYR A 27 4.69 5.91 15.40
N LEU A 28 5.51 6.75 15.98
CA LEU A 28 6.30 6.44 17.17
C LEU A 28 5.75 7.26 18.34
N ASN A 29 5.18 6.57 19.32
CA ASN A 29 4.33 7.18 20.35
C ASN A 29 3.21 8.01 19.67
N THR A 30 3.20 9.33 19.85
CA THR A 30 2.25 10.26 19.22
C THR A 30 2.84 10.99 18.00
N THR A 31 4.11 10.72 17.66
CA THR A 31 4.81 11.40 16.56
C THR A 31 4.60 10.64 15.25
N PRO A 32 4.03 11.25 14.22
CA PRO A 32 3.92 10.65 12.90
C PRO A 32 5.31 10.54 12.25
N ILE A 33 5.62 9.36 11.71
CA ILE A 33 6.87 9.08 11.00
C ILE A 33 6.58 8.96 9.50
N PHE A 34 5.59 8.13 9.14
CA PHE A 34 5.04 8.02 7.79
C PHE A 34 3.54 8.25 7.86
N ILE A 35 3.08 9.25 7.15
CA ILE A 35 1.65 9.61 7.09
C ILE A 35 1.15 9.52 5.66
N ASP A 36 -0.15 9.43 5.51
CA ASP A 36 -0.83 9.57 4.23
C ASP A 36 -1.08 11.06 3.94
N ALA A 37 -1.04 11.44 2.65
CA ALA A 37 -1.32 12.81 2.21
C ALA A 37 -2.80 13.20 2.39
N GLY A 38 -3.67 12.22 2.59
CA GLY A 38 -5.11 12.43 2.70
C GLY A 38 -5.78 12.75 1.36
N VAL A 39 -7.03 13.19 1.43
CA VAL A 39 -7.87 13.36 0.22
C VAL A 39 -7.82 14.75 -0.39
N GLY A 40 -7.36 15.75 0.35
CA GLY A 40 -7.47 17.14 -0.05
C GLY A 40 -8.92 17.65 -0.07
N THR A 41 -9.21 18.65 -0.92
CA THR A 41 -10.56 19.23 -1.04
C THR A 41 -11.40 18.43 -2.05
N TYR A 42 -12.60 18.05 -1.66
CA TYR A 42 -13.56 17.43 -2.56
C TYR A 42 -14.08 18.44 -3.60
N THR A 43 -13.99 18.07 -4.87
CA THR A 43 -14.47 18.87 -5.99
C THR A 43 -15.32 18.01 -6.91
N ARG A 44 -15.90 18.60 -7.97
CA ARG A 44 -16.60 17.82 -9.01
C ARG A 44 -15.69 16.77 -9.64
N GLN A 45 -14.41 17.06 -9.83
CA GLN A 45 -13.41 16.14 -10.38
C GLN A 45 -13.25 14.89 -9.50
N THR A 46 -13.33 15.03 -8.17
CA THR A 46 -13.23 13.92 -7.21
C THR A 46 -14.27 12.83 -7.45
N PHE A 47 -15.42 13.20 -8.03
CA PHE A 47 -16.55 12.29 -8.31
C PHE A 47 -16.72 11.99 -9.79
N SER A 48 -15.71 12.25 -10.61
CA SER A 48 -15.73 12.00 -12.06
C SER A 48 -14.70 10.94 -12.46
N SER A 49 -14.71 10.58 -13.76
CA SER A 49 -13.67 9.74 -14.37
C SER A 49 -12.25 10.33 -14.24
N GLU A 50 -12.15 11.65 -14.05
CA GLU A 50 -10.89 12.37 -13.87
C GLU A 50 -10.34 12.30 -12.43
N ARG A 51 -10.97 11.52 -11.55
CA ARG A 51 -10.56 11.36 -10.15
C ARG A 51 -9.06 11.04 -10.02
N TYR A 52 -8.57 10.11 -10.83
CA TYR A 52 -7.20 9.61 -10.72
C TYR A 52 -6.16 10.49 -11.41
N SER A 53 -6.55 11.64 -11.97
CA SER A 53 -5.62 12.72 -12.31
C SER A 53 -5.30 13.62 -11.10
N ILE A 54 -6.06 13.51 -10.01
CA ILE A 54 -5.79 14.17 -8.73
C ILE A 54 -4.63 13.42 -8.06
N TRP A 55 -3.53 14.14 -7.77
CA TRP A 55 -2.31 13.52 -7.25
C TRP A 55 -2.52 12.73 -5.95
N THR A 56 -3.37 13.19 -5.03
CA THR A 56 -3.66 12.48 -3.76
C THR A 56 -4.39 11.15 -3.96
N MET A 57 -4.93 10.88 -5.14
CA MET A 57 -5.61 9.63 -5.46
C MET A 57 -4.67 8.59 -6.09
N GLN A 58 -3.45 8.99 -6.43
CA GLN A 58 -2.46 8.16 -7.14
C GLN A 58 -1.53 7.45 -6.16
N SER A 59 -1.18 6.21 -6.44
CA SER A 59 -0.37 5.36 -5.55
C SER A 59 1.04 5.89 -5.28
N ASN A 60 1.61 6.66 -6.18
CA ASN A 60 2.94 7.24 -6.03
C ASN A 60 3.03 8.34 -4.96
N TYR A 61 1.89 8.77 -4.40
CA TYR A 61 1.82 9.73 -3.29
C TYR A 61 1.34 9.08 -1.98
N HIS A 62 1.18 7.76 -1.97
CA HIS A 62 0.96 6.95 -0.78
C HIS A 62 2.25 6.23 -0.36
N ASN A 63 2.26 5.65 0.84
CA ASN A 63 3.41 4.88 1.33
C ASN A 63 3.43 3.49 0.68
N LEU A 64 3.78 3.46 -0.60
CA LEU A 64 3.78 2.30 -1.48
C LEU A 64 5.05 2.26 -2.34
N PRO A 65 5.52 1.06 -2.72
CA PRO A 65 6.60 0.95 -3.67
C PRO A 65 6.16 1.42 -5.06
N MET A 66 7.01 2.19 -5.73
CA MET A 66 6.93 2.40 -7.17
C MET A 66 7.64 1.23 -7.85
N VAL A 67 6.90 0.41 -8.57
CA VAL A 67 7.43 -0.80 -9.19
C VAL A 67 7.83 -0.52 -10.64
N ASN A 68 9.13 -0.55 -10.92
CA ASN A 68 9.69 -0.23 -12.25
C ASN A 68 9.18 1.11 -12.83
N GLY A 69 8.92 2.10 -11.96
CA GLY A 69 8.38 3.39 -12.36
C GLY A 69 6.88 3.39 -12.68
N VAL A 70 6.18 2.28 -12.43
CA VAL A 70 4.75 2.14 -12.75
C VAL A 70 3.92 2.19 -11.47
N PRO A 71 2.91 3.09 -11.38
CA PRO A 71 1.99 3.17 -10.25
C PRO A 71 0.93 2.07 -10.28
N GLN A 72 0.23 1.88 -9.16
CA GLN A 72 -0.99 1.09 -9.13
C GLN A 72 -2.07 1.75 -10.00
N GLN A 73 -3.00 0.94 -10.52
CA GLN A 73 -4.11 1.41 -11.33
C GLN A 73 -5.44 1.30 -10.59
N PHE A 74 -6.40 2.06 -11.09
CA PHE A 74 -7.80 1.97 -10.71
C PHE A 74 -8.45 0.75 -11.36
N GLY A 75 -9.29 0.07 -10.59
CA GLY A 75 -10.09 -1.05 -11.04
C GLY A 75 -10.24 -2.09 -9.92
N SER A 76 -11.32 -2.84 -9.93
CA SER A 76 -11.60 -3.89 -8.95
C SER A 76 -10.65 -5.09 -9.06
N GLU A 77 -10.04 -5.27 -10.22
CA GLU A 77 -9.00 -6.26 -10.51
C GLU A 77 -7.66 -5.90 -9.86
N PHE A 78 -7.39 -4.60 -9.66
CA PHE A 78 -6.17 -4.10 -9.00
C PHE A 78 -6.34 -4.12 -7.50
N ARG A 79 -5.83 -5.18 -6.87
CA ARG A 79 -6.10 -5.48 -5.46
C ARG A 79 -4.94 -6.13 -4.73
N ALA A 80 -5.01 -6.07 -3.41
CA ALA A 80 -4.22 -6.95 -2.56
C ALA A 80 -4.84 -8.35 -2.52
N THR A 81 -3.99 -9.38 -2.49
CA THR A 81 -4.36 -10.78 -2.29
C THR A 81 -3.59 -11.35 -1.09
N ASP A 82 -3.96 -12.55 -0.65
CA ASP A 82 -3.29 -13.25 0.46
C ASP A 82 -3.12 -12.36 1.70
N VAL A 83 -4.14 -11.56 1.98
CA VAL A 83 -4.14 -10.64 3.12
C VAL A 83 -4.33 -11.44 4.40
N HIS A 84 -3.35 -11.34 5.30
CA HIS A 84 -3.36 -12.04 6.57
C HIS A 84 -3.03 -11.08 7.71
N PHE A 85 -3.78 -11.19 8.82
CA PHE A 85 -3.52 -10.47 10.06
C PHE A 85 -3.56 -11.41 11.25
N ASP A 86 -2.49 -11.44 12.03
CA ASP A 86 -2.41 -12.16 13.30
C ASP A 86 -2.27 -11.15 14.46
N PRO A 87 -3.34 -10.91 15.21
CA PRO A 87 -3.32 -9.95 16.31
C PRO A 87 -2.44 -10.39 17.49
N ARG A 88 -2.20 -11.68 17.66
CA ARG A 88 -1.35 -12.19 18.76
C ARG A 88 0.12 -11.92 18.50
N ARG A 89 0.52 -12.02 17.22
CA ARG A 89 1.89 -11.73 16.78
C ARG A 89 2.09 -10.30 16.34
N MET A 90 1.00 -9.50 16.28
CA MET A 90 1.02 -8.17 15.65
C MET A 90 1.65 -8.22 14.25
N TYR A 91 1.21 -9.19 13.46
CA TYR A 91 1.73 -9.48 12.13
C TYR A 91 0.65 -9.21 11.08
N PHE A 92 1.05 -8.49 10.03
CA PHE A 92 0.24 -8.28 8.85
C PHE A 92 1.05 -8.61 7.60
N SER A 93 0.45 -9.28 6.64
CA SER A 93 1.00 -9.51 5.32
C SER A 93 -0.07 -9.35 4.25
N ALA A 94 0.35 -8.89 3.08
CA ALA A 94 -0.50 -8.81 1.90
C ALA A 94 0.37 -8.93 0.65
N ASN A 95 -0.13 -9.65 -0.35
CA ASN A 95 0.43 -9.64 -1.69
C ASN A 95 -0.21 -8.49 -2.47
N ILE A 96 0.58 -7.52 -2.91
CA ILE A 96 0.12 -6.35 -3.67
C ILE A 96 0.54 -6.39 -5.14
N ALA A 97 1.09 -7.51 -5.61
CA ALA A 97 1.54 -7.64 -7.00
C ALA A 97 0.42 -7.34 -8.01
N THR A 98 -0.78 -7.82 -7.73
CA THR A 98 -1.96 -7.63 -8.61
C THR A 98 -2.57 -6.23 -8.53
N ALA A 99 -2.12 -5.37 -7.62
CA ALA A 99 -2.50 -3.97 -7.60
C ALA A 99 -1.80 -3.14 -8.69
N TYR A 100 -0.75 -3.71 -9.29
CA TYR A 100 0.02 -3.09 -10.37
C TYR A 100 -0.36 -3.69 -11.71
N PRO A 101 -0.38 -2.90 -12.80
CA PRO A 101 -0.64 -3.40 -14.15
C PRO A 101 0.53 -4.26 -14.67
N ALA A 102 0.29 -4.99 -15.75
CA ALA A 102 1.27 -5.91 -16.34
C ALA A 102 2.60 -5.23 -16.70
N GLU A 103 2.57 -3.97 -17.08
CA GLU A 103 3.72 -3.13 -17.46
C GLU A 103 4.71 -2.95 -16.29
N ALA A 104 4.23 -3.02 -15.05
CA ALA A 104 5.07 -2.97 -13.85
C ALA A 104 6.01 -4.18 -13.75
N ASN A 105 5.66 -5.30 -14.42
CA ASN A 105 6.48 -6.51 -14.53
C ASN A 105 6.89 -7.08 -13.14
N VAL A 106 5.95 -7.10 -12.22
CA VAL A 106 6.17 -7.47 -10.80
C VAL A 106 6.72 -8.90 -10.67
N LYS A 107 6.45 -9.77 -11.62
CA LYS A 107 6.93 -11.17 -11.64
C LYS A 107 8.47 -11.31 -11.59
N LYS A 108 9.19 -10.23 -11.94
CA LYS A 108 10.65 -10.19 -11.87
C LYS A 108 11.18 -9.71 -10.53
N MET A 109 10.31 -9.24 -9.65
CA MET A 109 10.69 -8.85 -8.30
C MET A 109 10.66 -10.07 -7.41
N GLY A 110 11.82 -10.43 -6.85
CA GLY A 110 11.89 -11.38 -5.75
C GLY A 110 11.21 -10.83 -4.48
N PRO A 111 11.11 -11.62 -3.43
CA PRO A 111 10.57 -11.14 -2.16
C PRO A 111 11.34 -9.90 -1.70
N PHE A 112 10.63 -8.85 -1.33
CA PHE A 112 11.23 -7.67 -0.75
C PHE A 112 11.83 -8.05 0.62
N VAL A 113 13.14 -8.10 0.68
CA VAL A 113 13.87 -8.25 1.95
C VAL A 113 14.20 -6.83 2.43
N PRO A 114 13.61 -6.36 3.54
CA PRO A 114 13.99 -5.06 4.06
C PRO A 114 15.48 -5.07 4.41
N VAL A 115 16.23 -4.16 3.81
CA VAL A 115 17.63 -3.92 4.14
C VAL A 115 17.67 -3.13 5.46
N GLY A 116 17.81 -3.82 6.59
CA GLY A 116 17.92 -3.21 7.90
C GLY A 116 17.99 -4.27 8.98
N LYS A 117 18.68 -3.95 10.08
CA LYS A 117 18.86 -4.83 11.24
C LYS A 117 17.56 -5.55 11.60
N GLU A 118 17.67 -6.84 11.86
CA GLU A 118 16.58 -7.71 12.29
C GLU A 118 15.71 -7.02 13.34
N LEU A 119 14.48 -6.70 12.92
CA LEU A 119 13.45 -6.39 13.90
C LEU A 119 13.20 -7.66 14.71
N PRO A 120 12.95 -7.55 16.02
CA PRO A 120 12.57 -8.69 16.84
C PRO A 120 11.51 -9.53 16.12
N GLU A 121 11.60 -10.85 16.20
CA GLU A 121 10.71 -11.79 15.45
C GLU A 121 9.21 -11.49 15.57
N ASN A 122 8.80 -10.79 16.62
CA ASN A 122 7.42 -10.41 16.89
C ASN A 122 6.96 -9.12 16.20
N ARG A 123 7.77 -8.49 15.31
CA ARG A 123 7.45 -7.20 14.65
C ARG A 123 7.86 -7.17 13.17
N ARG A 124 7.73 -8.28 12.46
CA ARG A 124 8.04 -8.33 11.03
C ARG A 124 6.84 -7.91 10.19
N PHE A 125 7.01 -6.90 9.38
CA PHE A 125 6.11 -6.58 8.27
C PHE A 125 6.74 -7.14 6.99
N VAL A 126 6.03 -7.99 6.30
CA VAL A 126 6.52 -8.59 5.06
C VAL A 126 5.52 -8.24 3.95
N LEU A 127 5.93 -7.38 3.04
CA LEU A 127 5.24 -7.14 1.77
C LEU A 127 5.80 -8.13 0.76
N PHE A 128 4.98 -9.03 0.26
CA PHE A 128 5.38 -10.00 -0.75
C PHE A 128 4.93 -9.54 -2.13
N GLY A 129 5.88 -9.46 -3.07
CA GLY A 129 5.58 -9.61 -4.48
C GLY A 129 5.77 -11.08 -4.86
N GLN A 130 4.83 -11.70 -5.54
CA GLN A 130 5.05 -13.05 -6.08
C GLN A 130 6.09 -12.98 -7.20
N GLY A 131 7.25 -13.60 -6.94
CA GLY A 131 8.11 -14.09 -8.01
C GLY A 131 7.47 -15.35 -8.59
N GLY A 132 7.16 -15.31 -9.86
CA GLY A 132 6.81 -16.51 -10.64
C GLY A 132 8.07 -17.18 -11.17
#